data_a2612bc9bbce706dc511bd42677c2f83
#
_entry.id   a2612bc9bbce706dc511bd42677c2f83
#
_cell.length_a   1.000
_cell.length_b   1.000
_cell.length_c   1.000
_cell.angle_alpha   90.00
_cell.angle_beta   90.00
_cell.angle_gamma   90.00
#
_symmetry.space_group_name_H-M   'P 1'
#
loop_
_entity.id
_entity.type
_entity.pdbx_description
1 polymer ?
#
loop_
_entity_poly.entity_id
_entity_poly.type
_entity_poly.pdbx_seq_one_letter_code
_entity_poly.pdbx_strand_id
1 'polypeptide(L)'
;DIFYHHRMDPETPLEETMGALDSIVKSGKALYVGLSNYDGPTLRKATAILSDLKCPFIINQNRYSIFDRTIENNGLKEAANDLQKGIIAFSPLAQGLLTNRYLDGIPADSRIAADGRYLKEAALTPEKLAQIRALDSLAGERGQTLAEMALSWILKDDKVTSVLIGASKPE
;
A
#
# COMPACT_ATOMS: atom_id res chain seq x y z
N ASP A 1 -10.62 9.83 12.68
CA ASP A 1 -9.42 10.69 12.78
C ASP A 1 -8.94 11.14 11.40
N ILE A 2 -8.66 10.25 10.46
CA ILE A 2 -8.22 10.55 9.09
C ILE A 2 -9.33 10.16 8.12
N PHE A 3 -9.78 11.10 7.29
CA PHE A 3 -10.67 10.79 6.18
C PHE A 3 -9.86 10.57 4.91
N TYR A 4 -10.00 9.40 4.28
CA TYR A 4 -9.27 9.04 3.07
C TYR A 4 -10.09 9.27 1.80
N HIS A 5 -9.49 9.94 0.83
CA HIS A 5 -9.93 9.86 -0.56
C HIS A 5 -9.33 8.61 -1.19
N HIS A 6 -10.19 7.59 -1.40
CA HIS A 6 -9.74 6.23 -1.74
C HIS A 6 -9.06 6.14 -3.11
N ARG A 7 -9.59 6.84 -4.10
CA ARG A 7 -9.07 6.80 -5.47
C ARG A 7 -9.49 8.04 -6.25
N MET A 8 -8.56 8.57 -7.02
CA MET A 8 -8.84 9.70 -7.90
C MET A 8 -9.81 9.29 -9.02
N ASP A 9 -10.80 10.14 -9.26
CA ASP A 9 -11.61 10.10 -10.47
C ASP A 9 -10.97 10.99 -11.53
N PRO A 10 -10.55 10.45 -12.69
CA PRO A 10 -9.86 11.23 -13.72
C PRO A 10 -10.75 12.29 -14.38
N GLU A 11 -12.07 12.18 -14.28
CA GLU A 11 -13.02 13.14 -14.87
C GLU A 11 -13.41 14.28 -13.91
N THR A 12 -13.11 14.12 -12.60
CA THR A 12 -13.35 15.16 -11.60
C THR A 12 -12.11 16.04 -11.43
N PRO A 13 -12.21 17.38 -11.56
CA PRO A 13 -11.11 18.28 -11.27
C PRO A 13 -10.52 18.07 -9.88
N LEU A 14 -9.19 18.09 -9.79
CA LEU A 14 -8.49 17.81 -8.54
C LEU A 14 -8.84 18.85 -7.46
N GLU A 15 -9.06 20.09 -7.86
CA GLU A 15 -9.46 21.21 -7.01
C GLU A 15 -10.82 20.95 -6.33
N GLU A 16 -11.78 20.38 -7.04
CA GLU A 16 -13.09 20.03 -6.49
C GLU A 16 -12.97 18.93 -5.43
N THR A 17 -12.18 17.90 -5.74
CA THR A 17 -11.91 16.80 -4.80
C THR A 17 -11.22 17.33 -3.53
N MET A 18 -10.18 18.15 -3.67
CA MET A 18 -9.45 18.72 -2.52
C MET A 18 -10.33 19.69 -1.73
N GLY A 19 -11.18 20.47 -2.40
CA GLY A 19 -12.16 21.35 -1.74
C GLY A 19 -13.22 20.58 -0.93
N ALA A 20 -13.65 19.42 -1.44
CA ALA A 20 -14.56 18.54 -0.69
C ALA A 20 -13.88 17.97 0.58
N LEU A 21 -12.62 17.56 0.48
CA LEU A 21 -11.84 17.09 1.65
C LEU A 21 -11.66 18.19 2.70
N ASP A 22 -11.35 19.41 2.28
CA ASP A 22 -11.27 20.58 3.16
C ASP A 22 -12.59 20.82 3.89
N SER A 23 -13.72 20.74 3.18
CA SER A 23 -15.06 20.89 3.76
C SER A 23 -15.36 19.81 4.82
N ILE A 24 -14.90 18.58 4.63
CA ILE A 24 -15.03 17.49 5.61
C ILE A 24 -14.30 17.83 6.90
N VAL A 25 -13.06 18.33 6.81
CA VAL A 25 -12.28 18.74 7.99
C VAL A 25 -12.92 19.95 8.67
N LYS A 26 -13.27 20.99 7.92
CA LYS A 26 -13.89 22.22 8.47
C LYS A 26 -15.24 21.93 9.13
N SER A 27 -15.96 20.91 8.68
CA SER A 27 -17.21 20.49 9.34
C SER A 27 -17.00 19.62 10.58
N GLY A 28 -15.75 19.37 11.00
CA GLY A 28 -15.40 18.60 12.18
C GLY A 28 -15.59 17.08 12.05
N LYS A 29 -15.79 16.56 10.83
CA LYS A 29 -15.99 15.13 10.58
C LYS A 29 -14.67 14.33 10.57
N ALA A 30 -13.55 15.02 10.35
CA ALA A 30 -12.21 14.43 10.42
C ALA A 30 -11.22 15.45 10.95
N LEU A 31 -10.12 14.98 11.54
CA LEU A 31 -9.00 15.82 11.98
C LEU A 31 -8.00 16.03 10.85
N TYR A 32 -7.83 15.03 10.02
CA TYR A 32 -6.85 15.01 8.93
C TYR A 32 -7.47 14.39 7.67
N VAL A 33 -6.85 14.66 6.54
CA VAL A 33 -7.14 13.95 5.30
C VAL A 33 -5.95 13.07 4.90
N GLY A 34 -6.27 11.96 4.25
CA GLY A 34 -5.33 11.07 3.58
C GLY A 34 -5.73 10.88 2.13
N LEU A 35 -4.77 10.63 1.27
CA LEU A 35 -4.99 10.28 -0.12
C LEU A 35 -4.62 8.81 -0.34
N SER A 36 -5.15 8.18 -1.38
CA SER A 36 -4.84 6.79 -1.70
C SER A 36 -4.76 6.59 -3.20
N ASN A 37 -3.83 5.75 -3.64
CA ASN A 37 -3.61 5.41 -5.05
C ASN A 37 -3.25 6.59 -5.97
N TYR A 38 -2.60 7.61 -5.43
CA TYR A 38 -2.03 8.72 -6.20
C TYR A 38 -0.63 8.36 -6.72
N ASP A 39 -0.21 8.96 -7.81
CA ASP A 39 1.17 8.98 -8.27
C ASP A 39 1.93 10.22 -7.78
N GLY A 40 3.24 10.29 -8.02
CA GLY A 40 4.07 11.39 -7.55
C GLY A 40 3.64 12.77 -8.08
N PRO A 41 3.47 12.95 -9.40
CA PRO A 41 3.03 14.22 -9.97
C PRO A 41 1.69 14.70 -9.43
N THR A 42 0.72 13.80 -9.33
CA THR A 42 -0.63 14.13 -8.82
C THR A 42 -0.62 14.40 -7.32
N LEU A 43 0.20 13.67 -6.55
CA LEU A 43 0.39 13.95 -5.13
C LEU A 43 0.94 15.35 -4.90
N ARG A 44 1.92 15.80 -5.68
CA ARG A 44 2.48 17.16 -5.58
C ARG A 44 1.42 18.22 -5.84
N LYS A 45 0.59 18.06 -6.89
CA LYS A 45 -0.51 18.98 -7.21
C LYS A 45 -1.56 19.01 -6.08
N ALA A 46 -2.02 17.85 -5.64
CA ALA A 46 -2.99 17.74 -4.55
C ALA A 46 -2.48 18.38 -3.25
N THR A 47 -1.20 18.16 -2.93
CA THR A 47 -0.57 18.76 -1.74
C THR A 47 -0.52 20.27 -1.82
N ALA A 48 -0.22 20.84 -3.00
CA ALA A 48 -0.23 22.30 -3.17
C ALA A 48 -1.63 22.88 -2.91
N ILE A 49 -2.67 22.30 -3.52
CA ILE A 49 -4.06 22.73 -3.34
C ILE A 49 -4.48 22.62 -1.86
N LEU A 50 -4.20 21.49 -1.21
CA LEU A 50 -4.55 21.29 0.21
C LEU A 50 -3.77 22.25 1.13
N SER A 51 -2.54 22.60 0.77
CA SER A 51 -1.74 23.60 1.49
C SER A 51 -2.34 25.00 1.38
N ASP A 52 -2.75 25.40 0.18
CA ASP A 52 -3.41 26.70 -0.05
C ASP A 52 -4.73 26.81 0.72
N LEU A 53 -5.49 25.71 0.81
CA LEU A 53 -6.71 25.59 1.60
C LEU A 53 -6.45 25.52 3.12
N LYS A 54 -5.20 25.37 3.55
CA LYS A 54 -4.77 25.07 4.93
C LYS A 54 -5.43 23.79 5.50
N CYS A 55 -5.73 22.83 4.61
CA CYS A 55 -6.31 21.57 4.97
C CYS A 55 -5.21 20.59 5.45
N PRO A 56 -5.34 19.96 6.62
CA PRO A 56 -4.29 19.12 7.21
C PRO A 56 -4.18 17.76 6.52
N PHE A 57 -3.42 17.71 5.43
CA PHE A 57 -3.06 16.49 4.71
C PHE A 57 -1.77 15.91 5.28
N ILE A 58 -1.78 14.62 5.67
CA ILE A 58 -0.65 14.00 6.37
C ILE A 58 -0.10 12.73 5.71
N ILE A 59 -0.90 11.98 4.95
CA ILE A 59 -0.50 10.60 4.59
C ILE A 59 -1.11 10.15 3.27
N ASN A 60 -0.35 9.33 2.53
CA ASN A 60 -0.85 8.65 1.32
C ASN A 60 -0.80 7.13 1.50
N GLN A 61 -1.88 6.44 1.11
CA GLN A 61 -2.00 4.99 1.22
C GLN A 61 -1.92 4.34 -0.15
N ASN A 62 -0.92 3.47 -0.36
CA ASN A 62 -0.70 2.80 -1.64
C ASN A 62 -0.36 1.33 -1.46
N ARG A 63 -0.61 0.55 -2.52
CA ARG A 63 -0.09 -0.82 -2.60
C ARG A 63 1.43 -0.77 -2.69
N TYR A 64 2.09 -1.54 -1.83
CA TYR A 64 3.53 -1.68 -1.89
C TYR A 64 3.99 -3.00 -1.29
N SER A 65 4.82 -3.72 -2.01
CA SER A 65 5.41 -4.99 -1.58
C SER A 65 6.66 -5.29 -2.41
N ILE A 66 7.38 -6.36 -2.10
CA ILE A 66 8.51 -6.84 -2.92
C ILE A 66 8.06 -7.09 -4.38
N PHE A 67 6.80 -7.55 -4.59
CA PHE A 67 6.25 -7.85 -5.91
C PHE A 67 5.51 -6.68 -6.59
N ASP A 68 5.18 -5.63 -5.86
CA ASP A 68 4.56 -4.43 -6.41
C ASP A 68 5.34 -3.20 -5.97
N ARG A 69 6.15 -2.67 -6.87
CA ARG A 69 7.03 -1.52 -6.65
C ARG A 69 6.56 -0.27 -7.40
N THR A 70 5.28 -0.22 -7.74
CA THR A 70 4.69 0.88 -8.52
C THR A 70 5.00 2.25 -7.93
N ILE A 71 4.94 2.40 -6.60
CA ILE A 71 5.19 3.68 -5.93
C ILE A 71 6.64 4.18 -6.04
N GLU A 72 7.59 3.30 -6.30
CA GLU A 72 8.97 3.69 -6.61
C GLU A 72 9.06 4.20 -8.05
N ASN A 73 8.38 3.53 -8.99
CA ASN A 73 8.48 3.80 -10.41
C ASN A 73 7.64 4.99 -10.87
N ASN A 74 6.53 5.31 -10.19
CA ASN A 74 5.63 6.42 -10.51
C ASN A 74 5.96 7.71 -9.74
N GLY A 75 7.08 7.73 -9.01
CA GLY A 75 7.58 8.89 -8.27
C GLY A 75 6.82 9.21 -6.98
N LEU A 76 5.85 8.39 -6.56
CA LEU A 76 5.09 8.67 -5.33
C LEU A 76 5.98 8.67 -4.10
N LYS A 77 6.83 7.65 -3.97
CA LYS A 77 7.67 7.47 -2.78
C LYS A 77 8.64 8.64 -2.58
N GLU A 78 9.20 9.15 -3.69
CA GLU A 78 10.04 10.34 -3.67
C GLU A 78 9.22 11.59 -3.36
N ALA A 79 8.09 11.80 -4.04
CA ALA A 79 7.24 12.95 -3.80
C ALA A 79 6.74 13.05 -2.36
N ALA A 80 6.32 11.94 -1.77
CA ALA A 80 5.88 11.90 -0.38
C ALA A 80 7.01 12.27 0.60
N ASN A 81 8.22 11.73 0.35
CA ASN A 81 9.40 12.07 1.14
C ASN A 81 9.74 13.57 1.07
N ASP A 82 9.80 14.15 -0.13
CA ASP A 82 10.10 15.57 -0.33
C ASP A 82 9.07 16.49 0.32
N LEU A 83 7.80 16.08 0.26
CA LEU A 83 6.67 16.81 0.83
C LEU A 83 6.48 16.53 2.33
N GLN A 84 7.31 15.70 2.94
CA GLN A 84 7.21 15.26 4.35
C GLN A 84 5.81 14.68 4.67
N LYS A 85 5.29 13.84 3.76
CA LYS A 85 4.02 13.12 3.93
C LYS A 85 4.31 11.65 4.19
N GLY A 86 3.55 11.06 5.10
CA GLY A 86 3.64 9.64 5.40
C GLY A 86 3.17 8.77 4.24
N ILE A 87 3.65 7.53 4.20
CA ILE A 87 3.13 6.47 3.34
C ILE A 87 2.65 5.31 4.22
N ILE A 88 1.42 4.86 3.98
CA ILE A 88 0.93 3.57 4.50
C ILE A 88 0.88 2.58 3.35
N ALA A 89 1.55 1.43 3.52
CA ALA A 89 1.54 0.37 2.52
C ALA A 89 0.42 -0.63 2.81
N PHE A 90 -0.47 -0.86 1.84
CA PHE A 90 -1.43 -1.96 1.90
C PHE A 90 -1.00 -3.13 1.02
N SER A 91 -1.53 -4.33 1.30
CA SER A 91 -1.12 -5.60 0.67
C SER A 91 0.39 -5.89 0.76
N PRO A 92 1.04 -5.67 1.91
CA PRO A 92 2.49 -5.80 2.05
C PRO A 92 2.99 -7.23 1.78
N LEU A 93 2.15 -8.22 2.02
CA LEU A 93 2.44 -9.64 1.76
C LEU A 93 1.92 -10.12 0.39
N ALA A 94 1.62 -9.19 -0.55
CA ALA A 94 1.12 -9.51 -1.87
C ALA A 94 -0.03 -10.53 -1.82
N GLN A 95 -1.00 -10.31 -0.93
CA GLN A 95 -2.17 -11.16 -0.70
C GLN A 95 -1.85 -12.58 -0.22
N GLY A 96 -0.70 -12.76 0.43
CA GLY A 96 -0.23 -14.04 0.95
C GLY A 96 0.84 -14.71 0.09
N LEU A 97 1.16 -14.18 -1.09
CA LEU A 97 2.25 -14.70 -1.94
C LEU A 97 3.64 -14.57 -1.28
N LEU A 98 3.83 -13.58 -0.42
CA LEU A 98 5.06 -13.37 0.35
C LEU A 98 4.97 -14.05 1.73
N THR A 99 4.46 -15.28 1.74
CA THR A 99 4.44 -16.20 2.87
C THR A 99 4.76 -17.61 2.37
N ASN A 100 4.96 -18.56 3.27
CA ASN A 100 5.15 -19.96 2.94
C ASN A 100 3.85 -20.68 2.48
N ARG A 101 2.70 -19.98 2.50
CA ARG A 101 1.37 -20.57 2.33
C ARG A 101 1.17 -21.29 1.00
N TYR A 102 1.85 -20.85 -0.07
CA TYR A 102 1.67 -21.39 -1.43
C TYR A 102 2.84 -22.25 -1.91
N LEU A 103 3.84 -22.52 -1.08
CA LEU A 103 5.04 -23.27 -1.48
C LEU A 103 4.74 -24.73 -1.85
N ASP A 104 3.77 -25.33 -1.16
CA ASP A 104 3.38 -26.75 -1.33
C ASP A 104 2.02 -26.92 -2.04
N GLY A 105 1.53 -25.88 -2.70
CA GLY A 105 0.27 -25.88 -3.41
C GLY A 105 -0.70 -24.80 -2.95
N ILE A 106 -1.96 -24.92 -3.36
CA ILE A 106 -3.03 -23.95 -3.02
C ILE A 106 -3.86 -24.54 -1.87
N PRO A 107 -3.74 -24.01 -0.63
CA PRO A 107 -4.56 -24.47 0.49
C PRO A 107 -6.05 -24.18 0.25
N ALA A 108 -6.92 -25.09 0.68
CA ALA A 108 -8.37 -24.98 0.49
C ALA A 108 -8.97 -23.74 1.17
N ASP A 109 -8.36 -23.26 2.25
CA ASP A 109 -8.73 -22.04 2.99
C ASP A 109 -7.98 -20.79 2.50
N SER A 110 -7.26 -20.87 1.38
CA SER A 110 -6.53 -19.74 0.81
C SER A 110 -7.45 -18.77 0.08
N ARG A 111 -6.97 -17.52 -0.13
CA ARG A 111 -7.70 -16.52 -0.91
C ARG A 111 -7.95 -16.95 -2.36
N ILE A 112 -7.05 -17.74 -2.94
CA ILE A 112 -7.21 -18.30 -4.28
C ILE A 112 -8.41 -19.27 -4.30
N ALA A 113 -8.47 -20.19 -3.35
CA ALA A 113 -9.53 -21.19 -3.28
C ALA A 113 -10.88 -20.62 -2.81
N ALA A 114 -10.85 -19.69 -1.85
CA ALA A 114 -12.07 -19.17 -1.21
C ALA A 114 -12.75 -18.05 -1.99
N ASP A 115 -12.01 -17.17 -2.66
CA ASP A 115 -12.58 -15.92 -3.23
C ASP A 115 -11.99 -15.52 -4.58
N GLY A 116 -10.97 -16.00 -5.11
CA GLY A 116 -10.41 -15.72 -6.45
C GLY A 116 -10.52 -14.28 -7.03
N ARG A 117 -11.22 -13.35 -6.37
CA ARG A 117 -11.46 -11.98 -6.85
C ARG A 117 -10.18 -11.14 -6.89
N TYR A 118 -9.35 -11.27 -5.86
CA TYR A 118 -8.16 -10.45 -5.67
C TYR A 118 -6.87 -11.17 -6.00
N LEU A 119 -6.83 -12.50 -5.82
CA LEU A 119 -5.69 -13.33 -6.17
C LEU A 119 -6.21 -14.55 -6.92
N LYS A 120 -5.87 -14.65 -8.20
CA LYS A 120 -6.27 -15.76 -9.07
C LYS A 120 -5.17 -16.82 -9.10
N GLU A 121 -5.53 -18.07 -9.33
CA GLU A 121 -4.58 -19.18 -9.51
C GLU A 121 -3.54 -18.89 -10.61
N ALA A 122 -3.96 -18.22 -11.69
CA ALA A 122 -3.07 -17.81 -12.78
C ALA A 122 -1.92 -16.86 -12.33
N ALA A 123 -1.98 -16.29 -11.12
CA ALA A 123 -0.88 -15.52 -10.55
C ALA A 123 0.25 -16.38 -9.97
N LEU A 124 -0.01 -17.68 -9.75
CA LEU A 124 0.97 -18.66 -9.26
C LEU A 124 1.65 -19.40 -10.42
N THR A 125 2.28 -18.66 -11.32
CA THR A 125 3.07 -19.28 -12.39
C THR A 125 4.29 -20.02 -11.80
N PRO A 126 4.88 -20.98 -12.54
CA PRO A 126 6.12 -21.65 -12.12
C PRO A 126 7.25 -20.66 -11.78
N GLU A 127 7.36 -19.58 -12.56
CA GLU A 127 8.36 -18.52 -12.35
C GLU A 127 8.08 -17.76 -11.05
N LYS A 128 6.80 -17.45 -10.77
CA LYS A 128 6.41 -16.79 -9.52
C LYS A 128 6.69 -17.68 -8.31
N LEU A 129 6.39 -18.96 -8.40
CA LEU A 129 6.71 -19.92 -7.34
C LEU A 129 8.23 -20.06 -7.13
N ALA A 130 9.02 -20.05 -8.20
CA ALA A 130 10.49 -20.05 -8.09
C ALA A 130 11.00 -18.79 -7.37
N GLN A 131 10.43 -17.60 -7.67
CA GLN A 131 10.75 -16.37 -6.96
C GLN A 131 10.39 -16.43 -5.47
N ILE A 132 9.20 -16.98 -5.14
CA ILE A 132 8.76 -17.11 -3.75
C ILE A 132 9.70 -18.05 -2.98
N ARG A 133 10.07 -19.20 -3.57
CA ARG A 133 11.02 -20.14 -2.95
C ARG A 133 12.41 -19.53 -2.72
N ALA A 134 12.92 -18.77 -3.69
CA ALA A 134 14.19 -18.08 -3.54
C ALA A 134 14.16 -17.03 -2.41
N LEU A 135 13.06 -16.29 -2.30
CA LEU A 135 12.86 -15.32 -1.22
C LEU A 135 12.69 -16.01 0.14
N ASP A 136 12.01 -17.15 0.19
CA ASP A 136 11.84 -17.94 1.42
C ASP A 136 13.18 -18.50 1.92
N SER A 137 14.01 -19.03 1.00
CA SER A 137 15.38 -19.44 1.33
C SER A 137 16.21 -18.30 1.89
N LEU A 138 16.18 -17.13 1.26
CA LEU A 138 16.88 -15.94 1.74
C LEU A 138 16.38 -15.49 3.11
N ALA A 139 15.07 -15.57 3.37
CA ALA A 139 14.51 -15.27 4.67
C ALA A 139 15.03 -16.23 5.74
N GLY A 140 15.09 -17.53 5.42
CA GLY A 140 15.65 -18.57 6.30
C GLY A 140 17.13 -18.33 6.65
N GLU A 141 17.95 -17.93 5.67
CA GLU A 141 19.36 -17.54 5.90
C GLU A 141 19.50 -16.37 6.87
N ARG A 142 18.48 -15.49 6.92
CA ARG A 142 18.41 -14.35 7.83
C ARG A 142 17.79 -14.68 9.18
N GLY A 143 17.37 -15.93 9.41
CA GLY A 143 16.64 -16.34 10.61
C GLY A 143 15.23 -15.74 10.71
N GLN A 144 14.59 -15.44 9.58
CA GLN A 144 13.27 -14.83 9.48
C GLN A 144 12.33 -15.73 8.70
N THR A 145 11.03 -15.58 8.94
CA THR A 145 10.01 -16.07 7.99
C THR A 145 9.97 -15.15 6.77
N LEU A 146 9.46 -15.64 5.64
CA LEU A 146 9.28 -14.81 4.43
C LEU A 146 8.39 -13.59 4.71
N ALA A 147 7.35 -13.75 5.54
CA ALA A 147 6.47 -12.65 5.92
C ALA A 147 7.22 -11.55 6.71
N GLU A 148 8.01 -11.92 7.70
CA GLU A 148 8.82 -10.97 8.49
C GLU A 148 9.84 -10.24 7.61
N MET A 149 10.52 -10.96 6.73
CA MET A 149 11.45 -10.34 5.79
C MET A 149 10.72 -9.39 4.83
N ALA A 150 9.55 -9.75 4.33
CA ALA A 150 8.77 -8.89 3.42
C ALA A 150 8.30 -7.59 4.10
N LEU A 151 7.84 -7.67 5.35
CA LEU A 151 7.46 -6.49 6.14
C LEU A 151 8.67 -5.59 6.44
N SER A 152 9.78 -6.18 6.88
CA SER A 152 11.03 -5.47 7.14
C SER A 152 11.56 -4.78 5.88
N TRP A 153 11.42 -5.44 4.72
CA TRP A 153 11.85 -4.88 3.44
C TRP A 153 11.06 -3.61 3.06
N ILE A 154 9.76 -3.55 3.35
CA ILE A 154 8.94 -2.35 3.09
C ILE A 154 9.42 -1.16 3.94
N LEU A 155 9.81 -1.40 5.18
CA LEU A 155 10.22 -0.39 6.15
C LEU A 155 11.71 -0.05 6.12
N LYS A 156 12.46 -0.54 5.13
CA LYS A 156 13.94 -0.52 5.09
C LYS A 156 14.62 0.86 5.04
N ASP A 157 13.90 1.90 4.61
CA ASP A 157 14.48 3.21 4.28
C ASP A 157 13.76 4.41 4.89
N ASP A 158 12.97 4.18 5.93
CA ASP A 158 12.21 5.19 6.69
C ASP A 158 11.23 6.04 5.86
N LYS A 159 11.07 5.75 4.55
CA LYS A 159 10.14 6.47 3.65
C LYS A 159 8.71 5.94 3.74
N VAL A 160 8.54 4.75 4.27
CA VAL A 160 7.22 4.15 4.54
C VAL A 160 6.98 4.23 6.05
N THR A 161 5.92 4.92 6.42
CA THR A 161 5.59 5.20 7.83
C THR A 161 5.00 3.97 8.53
N SER A 162 4.15 3.22 7.83
CA SER A 162 3.45 2.08 8.41
C SER A 162 2.98 1.10 7.34
N VAL A 163 2.66 -0.11 7.78
CA VAL A 163 2.08 -1.16 6.92
C VAL A 163 0.72 -1.61 7.47
N LEU A 164 -0.21 -1.90 6.57
CA LEU A 164 -1.48 -2.51 6.91
C LEU A 164 -1.39 -4.01 6.75
N ILE A 165 -1.53 -4.72 7.84
CA ILE A 165 -1.65 -6.18 7.86
C ILE A 165 -3.09 -6.59 8.13
N GLY A 166 -3.51 -7.72 7.56
CA GLY A 166 -4.78 -8.35 7.86
C GLY A 166 -4.55 -9.71 8.49
N ALA A 167 -5.20 -9.98 9.60
CA ALA A 167 -5.22 -11.29 10.26
C ALA A 167 -6.64 -11.84 10.27
N SER A 168 -6.78 -13.14 9.98
CA SER A 168 -8.07 -13.84 10.08
C SER A 168 -8.33 -14.41 11.46
N LYS A 169 -7.30 -14.49 12.30
CA LYS A 169 -7.33 -15.00 13.67
C LYS A 169 -6.43 -14.14 14.56
N PRO A 170 -6.71 -14.05 15.87
CA PRO A 170 -5.91 -13.25 16.80
C PRO A 170 -4.57 -13.87 17.18
N GLU A 171 -4.40 -15.17 16.90
CA GLU A 171 -3.20 -15.97 17.21
C GLU A 171 -2.08 -15.71 16.19
#